data_1c9a31b12aee4fdcc6fbc6a949296d95
#
_entry.id   1c9a31b12aee4fdcc6fbc6a949296d95
#
_cell.length_a   1.000
_cell.length_b   1.000
_cell.length_c   1.000
_cell.angle_alpha   90.00
_cell.angle_beta   90.00
_cell.angle_gamma   90.00
#
_symmetry.space_group_name_H-M   'P 1'
#
loop_
_entity.id
_entity.type
_entity.pdbx_description
1 polymer ?
#
loop_
_entity_poly.entity_id
_entity_poly.type
_entity_poly.pdbx_seq_one_letter_code
_entity_poly.pdbx_strand_id
1 'polypeptide(L)'
;MSEFLRLGLNPQLQRACDVVGYSLPTPIQEKAIPLLLQGHDVLGIAQTGTGKTAAYALPILMRCKYAQGSLPRALILAPTRELVMQIHEVMVGLAQFTDLRILALYGGLGPKTQIQTLEAGVDILVSTPGRFLELYRKEAIGTKDLKYLILDEADKMMDMGFMPQIRQILEKIPYKKRQNGLFSATFPEKVENLSHEFLEFPHKIEVTPQATPASQVTQFVYEAQNVQTKLNALKYFLQNPHFERVMIFCRSKDIVNQVEKYLSFTVVPVDQIRVIHSNKGQNTRINAMQQFREGSIRVLVTTDVASRGIDIPKVSHVINFDVPLIYEDYVHRIGRTGRAKQVGESITFITLAETYHWHKIEEIIQQKIEITVLPDEIKVEETPFLEHQDMLRSVDEQRKREDPDFKGAFHDKKWVIKARANGNKAALKGLGKNGLTRSGAVAQGVKTRPKANGKAATKSGPKGPDRNNRPGKNSKYKTAAPGNKKKR
;
A
#
# COMPACT_ATOMS: atom_id res chain seq x y z
N MET A 1 -25.65 31.60 -2.71
CA MET A 1 -26.30 30.28 -2.89
C MET A 1 -25.19 29.25 -3.03
N SER A 2 -25.22 28.20 -2.23
CA SER A 2 -24.20 27.12 -2.31
C SER A 2 -24.23 26.52 -3.72
N GLU A 3 -23.07 26.34 -4.35
CA GLU A 3 -22.92 25.69 -5.66
C GLU A 3 -23.46 24.24 -5.63
N PHE A 4 -23.54 23.63 -4.46
CA PHE A 4 -24.17 22.33 -4.23
C PHE A 4 -25.68 22.30 -4.50
N LEU A 5 -26.35 23.47 -4.55
CA LEU A 5 -27.75 23.57 -4.97
C LEU A 5 -27.96 23.03 -6.39
N ARG A 6 -27.02 23.31 -7.30
CA ARG A 6 -27.07 22.89 -8.71
C ARG A 6 -26.97 21.38 -8.88
N LEU A 7 -26.46 20.65 -7.86
CA LEU A 7 -26.34 19.21 -7.88
C LEU A 7 -27.62 18.47 -7.47
N GLY A 8 -28.72 19.21 -7.20
CA GLY A 8 -30.03 18.62 -6.89
C GLY A 8 -30.15 18.08 -5.47
N LEU A 9 -29.30 18.52 -4.53
CA LEU A 9 -29.38 18.15 -3.12
C LEU A 9 -30.55 18.83 -2.42
N ASN A 10 -31.17 18.15 -1.45
CA ASN A 10 -32.20 18.73 -0.61
C ASN A 10 -31.64 19.80 0.36
N PRO A 11 -32.49 20.69 0.93
CA PRO A 11 -32.05 21.76 1.80
C PRO A 11 -31.28 21.30 3.05
N GLN A 12 -31.63 20.11 3.60
CA GLN A 12 -30.97 19.55 4.78
C GLN A 12 -29.49 19.22 4.49
N LEU A 13 -29.23 18.55 3.34
CA LEU A 13 -27.85 18.22 2.93
C LEU A 13 -27.06 19.44 2.49
N GLN A 14 -27.70 20.43 1.87
CA GLN A 14 -27.05 21.70 1.53
C GLN A 14 -26.59 22.41 2.79
N ARG A 15 -27.47 22.55 3.81
CA ARG A 15 -27.11 23.11 5.10
C ARG A 15 -25.99 22.33 5.78
N ALA A 16 -25.98 20.99 5.66
CA ALA A 16 -24.90 20.18 6.19
C ALA A 16 -23.56 20.46 5.48
N CYS A 17 -23.57 20.60 4.15
CA CYS A 17 -22.38 21.00 3.38
C CYS A 17 -21.82 22.35 3.86
N ASP A 18 -22.68 23.34 4.08
CA ASP A 18 -22.26 24.66 4.55
C ASP A 18 -21.61 24.56 5.96
N VAL A 19 -22.20 23.79 6.87
CA VAL A 19 -21.67 23.59 8.24
C VAL A 19 -20.33 22.86 8.25
N VAL A 20 -20.13 21.85 7.38
CA VAL A 20 -18.84 21.13 7.28
C VAL A 20 -17.81 21.89 6.42
N GLY A 21 -18.14 23.09 5.92
CA GLY A 21 -17.22 23.95 5.17
C GLY A 21 -17.06 23.59 3.69
N TYR A 22 -18.01 22.88 3.10
CA TYR A 22 -18.02 22.59 1.66
C TYR A 22 -18.64 23.76 0.90
N SER A 23 -17.80 24.65 0.40
CA SER A 23 -18.24 25.86 -0.33
C SER A 23 -18.47 25.60 -1.82
N LEU A 24 -17.59 24.83 -2.45
CA LEU A 24 -17.62 24.49 -3.88
C LEU A 24 -17.51 22.98 -4.06
N PRO A 25 -18.30 22.37 -4.95
CA PRO A 25 -18.12 20.96 -5.29
C PRO A 25 -16.80 20.76 -6.05
N THR A 26 -16.14 19.67 -5.76
CA THR A 26 -14.95 19.25 -6.49
C THR A 26 -15.31 18.60 -7.84
N PRO A 27 -14.39 18.51 -8.81
CA PRO A 27 -14.69 17.93 -10.13
C PRO A 27 -15.27 16.51 -10.09
N ILE A 28 -14.85 15.66 -9.12
CA ILE A 28 -15.44 14.33 -8.94
C ILE A 28 -16.88 14.41 -8.41
N GLN A 29 -17.14 15.36 -7.51
CA GLN A 29 -18.48 15.58 -6.96
C GLN A 29 -19.46 16.12 -8.00
N GLU A 30 -19.03 17.10 -8.81
CA GLU A 30 -19.85 17.66 -9.90
C GLU A 30 -20.31 16.58 -10.89
N LYS A 31 -19.44 15.64 -11.21
CA LYS A 31 -19.73 14.58 -12.18
C LYS A 31 -20.46 13.39 -11.56
N ALA A 32 -20.07 12.96 -10.36
CA ALA A 32 -20.60 11.71 -9.76
C ALA A 32 -21.93 11.90 -9.06
N ILE A 33 -22.17 13.04 -8.35
CA ILE A 33 -23.42 13.25 -7.60
C ILE A 33 -24.64 13.17 -8.49
N PRO A 34 -24.74 13.87 -9.63
CA PRO A 34 -25.90 13.80 -10.50
C PRO A 34 -26.16 12.38 -11.04
N LEU A 35 -25.12 11.65 -11.46
CA LEU A 35 -25.24 10.28 -11.98
C LEU A 35 -25.75 9.31 -10.92
N LEU A 36 -25.20 9.37 -9.71
CA LEU A 36 -25.65 8.55 -8.59
C LEU A 36 -27.09 8.90 -8.17
N LEU A 37 -27.49 10.19 -8.24
CA LEU A 37 -28.87 10.60 -7.99
C LEU A 37 -29.84 10.13 -9.08
N GLN A 38 -29.38 9.94 -10.31
CA GLN A 38 -30.18 9.37 -11.40
C GLN A 38 -30.31 7.84 -11.31
N GLY A 39 -29.49 7.19 -10.48
CA GLY A 39 -29.52 5.73 -10.28
C GLY A 39 -28.52 4.95 -11.11
N HIS A 40 -27.56 5.63 -11.76
CA HIS A 40 -26.50 4.98 -12.53
C HIS A 40 -25.40 4.40 -11.63
N ASP A 41 -24.81 3.30 -12.05
CA ASP A 41 -23.56 2.83 -11.49
C ASP A 41 -22.41 3.74 -11.91
N VAL A 42 -21.47 3.99 -11.00
CA VAL A 42 -20.36 4.92 -11.22
C VAL A 42 -19.03 4.25 -10.95
N LEU A 43 -18.10 4.39 -11.90
CA LEU A 43 -16.67 4.11 -11.74
C LEU A 43 -15.94 5.46 -11.60
N GLY A 44 -15.59 5.81 -10.39
CA GLY A 44 -14.90 7.08 -10.07
C GLY A 44 -13.41 6.90 -9.86
N ILE A 45 -12.60 7.40 -10.79
CA ILE A 45 -11.14 7.39 -10.68
C ILE A 45 -10.67 8.78 -10.33
N ALA A 46 -10.20 8.96 -9.11
CA ALA A 46 -9.73 10.22 -8.60
C ALA A 46 -8.80 10.00 -7.39
N GLN A 47 -7.79 10.84 -7.22
CA GLN A 47 -6.84 10.72 -6.12
C GLN A 47 -7.46 10.91 -4.73
N THR A 48 -6.75 10.49 -3.69
CA THR A 48 -7.15 10.78 -2.29
C THR A 48 -7.17 12.28 -2.03
N GLY A 49 -8.16 12.75 -1.26
CA GLY A 49 -8.33 14.18 -0.96
C GLY A 49 -9.07 14.99 -2.03
N THR A 50 -9.53 14.37 -3.12
CA THR A 50 -10.35 15.04 -4.16
C THR A 50 -11.83 15.13 -3.82
N GLY A 51 -12.27 14.62 -2.64
CA GLY A 51 -13.66 14.66 -2.22
C GLY A 51 -14.52 13.47 -2.67
N LYS A 52 -13.92 12.31 -3.03
CA LYS A 52 -14.63 11.08 -3.40
C LYS A 52 -15.70 10.68 -2.37
N THR A 53 -15.36 10.74 -1.08
CA THR A 53 -16.28 10.34 0.00
C THR A 53 -17.59 11.11 -0.06
N ALA A 54 -17.55 12.43 -0.19
CA ALA A 54 -18.75 13.24 -0.31
C ALA A 54 -19.50 13.01 -1.65
N ALA A 55 -18.77 12.65 -2.72
CA ALA A 55 -19.35 12.36 -4.03
C ALA A 55 -20.34 11.20 -4.01
N TYR A 56 -20.11 10.17 -3.19
CA TYR A 56 -21.06 9.06 -3.00
C TYR A 56 -21.91 9.19 -1.73
N ALA A 57 -21.39 9.81 -0.67
CA ALA A 57 -22.13 9.97 0.59
C ALA A 57 -23.39 10.81 0.41
N LEU A 58 -23.29 11.98 -0.24
CA LEU A 58 -24.42 12.88 -0.47
C LEU A 58 -25.59 12.22 -1.21
N PRO A 59 -25.38 11.51 -2.35
CA PRO A 59 -26.44 10.76 -3.01
C PRO A 59 -27.06 9.66 -2.15
N ILE A 60 -26.26 8.92 -1.39
CA ILE A 60 -26.77 7.86 -0.50
C ILE A 60 -27.66 8.45 0.60
N LEU A 61 -27.19 9.51 1.28
CA LEU A 61 -27.97 10.20 2.33
C LEU A 61 -29.28 10.74 1.76
N MET A 62 -29.24 11.36 0.58
CA MET A 62 -30.43 11.88 -0.08
C MET A 62 -31.42 10.79 -0.44
N ARG A 63 -30.96 9.60 -0.87
CA ARG A 63 -31.80 8.47 -1.24
C ARG A 63 -32.34 7.71 -0.03
N CYS A 64 -31.57 7.61 1.05
CA CYS A 64 -32.03 7.01 2.32
C CYS A 64 -33.06 7.87 3.05
N LYS A 65 -33.01 9.21 2.90
CA LYS A 65 -33.92 10.25 3.41
C LYS A 65 -34.04 10.29 4.93
N TYR A 66 -34.57 9.25 5.58
CA TYR A 66 -34.86 9.16 7.02
C TYR A 66 -34.66 7.73 7.53
N ALA A 67 -34.57 7.56 8.84
CA ALA A 67 -34.45 6.26 9.48
C ALA A 67 -35.66 5.37 9.18
N GLN A 68 -35.41 4.13 8.78
CA GLN A 68 -36.45 3.21 8.36
C GLN A 68 -36.07 1.75 8.55
N GLY A 69 -36.95 1.00 9.22
CA GLY A 69 -36.74 -0.42 9.44
C GLY A 69 -35.57 -0.73 10.39
N SER A 70 -35.13 -1.97 10.40
CA SER A 70 -34.01 -2.44 11.22
C SER A 70 -32.79 -2.83 10.38
N LEU A 71 -32.97 -3.05 9.07
CA LEU A 71 -31.90 -3.55 8.20
C LEU A 71 -31.24 -2.42 7.40
N PRO A 72 -29.92 -2.54 7.13
CA PRO A 72 -29.19 -1.53 6.38
C PRO A 72 -29.65 -1.48 4.92
N ARG A 73 -29.71 -0.27 4.38
CA ARG A 73 -30.06 0.04 2.98
C ARG A 73 -28.86 0.41 2.15
N ALA A 74 -27.75 0.82 2.80
CA ALA A 74 -26.49 1.12 2.14
C ALA A 74 -25.32 0.44 2.85
N LEU A 75 -24.35 -0.02 2.06
CA LEU A 75 -23.09 -0.57 2.52
C LEU A 75 -21.94 0.11 1.78
N ILE A 76 -21.01 0.66 2.53
CA ILE A 76 -19.75 1.18 2.03
C ILE A 76 -18.64 0.25 2.54
N LEU A 77 -17.85 -0.30 1.62
CA LEU A 77 -16.67 -1.11 1.95
C LEU A 77 -15.40 -0.30 1.74
N ALA A 78 -14.52 -0.37 2.74
CA ALA A 78 -13.23 0.30 2.72
C ALA A 78 -12.12 -0.64 3.24
N PRO A 79 -10.86 -0.53 2.75
CA PRO A 79 -9.79 -1.48 3.04
C PRO A 79 -9.33 -1.47 4.51
N THR A 80 -9.38 -0.31 5.18
CA THR A 80 -8.80 -0.13 6.51
C THR A 80 -9.82 0.39 7.50
N ARG A 81 -9.55 0.13 8.79
CA ARG A 81 -10.39 0.62 9.90
C ARG A 81 -10.39 2.13 9.96
N GLU A 82 -9.24 2.72 9.74
CA GLU A 82 -9.01 4.15 9.76
C GLU A 82 -9.89 4.84 8.70
N LEU A 83 -9.89 4.30 7.47
CA LEU A 83 -10.73 4.84 6.41
C LEU A 83 -12.23 4.63 6.70
N VAL A 84 -12.61 3.48 7.27
CA VAL A 84 -14.00 3.25 7.73
C VAL A 84 -14.42 4.30 8.73
N MET A 85 -13.57 4.66 9.70
CA MET A 85 -13.87 5.70 10.70
C MET A 85 -13.98 7.08 10.04
N GLN A 86 -13.08 7.42 9.12
CA GLN A 86 -13.11 8.70 8.40
C GLN A 86 -14.37 8.84 7.53
N ILE A 87 -14.71 7.79 6.78
CA ILE A 87 -15.95 7.78 5.99
C ILE A 87 -17.16 7.95 6.92
N HIS A 88 -17.17 7.25 8.05
CA HIS A 88 -18.23 7.36 9.05
C HIS A 88 -18.34 8.79 9.58
N GLU A 89 -17.23 9.43 9.98
CA GLU A 89 -17.20 10.83 10.46
C GLU A 89 -17.75 11.79 9.40
N VAL A 90 -17.32 11.65 8.15
CA VAL A 90 -17.83 12.47 7.03
C VAL A 90 -19.34 12.25 6.85
N MET A 91 -19.81 11.01 6.85
CA MET A 91 -21.22 10.70 6.67
C MET A 91 -22.08 11.22 7.83
N VAL A 92 -21.62 11.09 9.07
CA VAL A 92 -22.32 11.64 10.24
C VAL A 92 -22.38 13.17 10.17
N GLY A 93 -21.28 13.83 9.80
CA GLY A 93 -21.25 15.28 9.60
C GLY A 93 -22.22 15.75 8.52
N LEU A 94 -22.31 15.02 7.40
CA LEU A 94 -23.26 15.33 6.32
C LEU A 94 -24.72 14.95 6.66
N ALA A 95 -24.92 14.00 7.57
CA ALA A 95 -26.24 13.55 8.00
C ALA A 95 -26.81 14.32 9.22
N GLN A 96 -26.10 15.32 9.75
CA GLN A 96 -26.43 15.98 11.04
C GLN A 96 -27.83 16.61 11.11
N PHE A 97 -28.50 16.85 9.98
CA PHE A 97 -29.87 17.34 9.91
C PHE A 97 -30.85 16.26 9.48
N THR A 98 -30.49 15.00 9.61
CA THR A 98 -31.33 13.82 9.37
C THR A 98 -31.36 12.94 10.60
N ASP A 99 -32.27 11.97 10.64
CA ASP A 99 -32.35 10.95 11.68
C ASP A 99 -31.69 9.61 11.27
N LEU A 100 -30.91 9.59 10.19
CA LEU A 100 -30.27 8.39 9.65
C LEU A 100 -29.25 7.80 10.63
N ARG A 101 -29.37 6.50 10.84
CA ARG A 101 -28.50 5.71 11.72
C ARG A 101 -27.33 5.14 10.93
N ILE A 102 -26.13 5.62 11.18
CA ILE A 102 -24.90 5.25 10.47
C ILE A 102 -23.98 4.52 11.43
N LEU A 103 -23.48 3.35 11.04
CA LEU A 103 -22.62 2.53 11.89
C LEU A 103 -21.31 2.15 11.18
N ALA A 104 -20.19 2.35 11.87
CA ALA A 104 -18.87 1.89 11.46
C ALA A 104 -18.59 0.48 11.99
N LEU A 105 -18.23 -0.46 11.11
CA LEU A 105 -17.91 -1.85 11.42
C LEU A 105 -16.46 -2.17 11.06
N TYR A 106 -15.61 -2.41 12.05
CA TYR A 106 -14.21 -2.77 11.84
C TYR A 106 -13.72 -3.73 12.92
N GLY A 107 -12.71 -4.50 12.59
CA GLY A 107 -12.13 -5.49 13.50
C GLY A 107 -11.23 -4.85 14.57
N GLY A 108 -10.82 -5.63 15.58
CA GLY A 108 -9.92 -5.21 16.67
C GLY A 108 -10.63 -4.69 17.91
N LEU A 109 -11.92 -4.46 17.84
CA LEU A 109 -12.82 -4.31 19.00
C LEU A 109 -13.69 -5.55 19.12
N GLY A 110 -14.14 -5.88 20.33
CA GLY A 110 -15.09 -6.96 20.55
C GLY A 110 -16.36 -6.77 19.69
N PRO A 111 -16.98 -7.83 19.16
CA PRO A 111 -18.17 -7.71 18.31
C PRO A 111 -19.42 -7.27 19.06
N LYS A 112 -19.46 -7.45 20.39
CA LYS A 112 -20.67 -7.32 21.21
C LYS A 112 -21.37 -5.96 21.06
N THR A 113 -20.64 -4.87 21.20
CA THR A 113 -21.20 -3.52 21.09
C THR A 113 -21.73 -3.25 19.67
N GLN A 114 -21.00 -3.70 18.65
CA GLN A 114 -21.44 -3.52 17.25
C GLN A 114 -22.71 -4.33 16.95
N ILE A 115 -22.83 -5.55 17.51
CA ILE A 115 -24.04 -6.39 17.40
C ILE A 115 -25.22 -5.69 18.06
N GLN A 116 -25.06 -5.21 19.30
CA GLN A 116 -26.12 -4.47 20.00
C GLN A 116 -26.63 -3.25 19.22
N THR A 117 -25.71 -2.51 18.59
CA THR A 117 -26.10 -1.36 17.75
C THR A 117 -26.84 -1.81 16.47
N LEU A 118 -26.43 -2.93 15.86
CA LEU A 118 -27.11 -3.50 14.70
C LEU A 118 -28.53 -3.96 15.03
N GLU A 119 -28.72 -4.57 16.21
CA GLU A 119 -30.03 -5.01 16.72
C GLU A 119 -30.99 -3.82 16.95
N ALA A 120 -30.46 -2.67 17.36
CA ALA A 120 -31.23 -1.42 17.50
C ALA A 120 -31.68 -0.83 16.14
N GLY A 121 -31.13 -1.34 15.04
CA GLY A 121 -31.43 -0.93 13.69
C GLY A 121 -30.45 0.12 13.12
N VAL A 122 -30.01 -0.09 11.90
CA VAL A 122 -29.04 0.75 11.19
C VAL A 122 -29.47 0.93 9.74
N ASP A 123 -29.31 2.14 9.21
CA ASP A 123 -29.65 2.48 7.83
C ASP A 123 -28.47 2.36 6.88
N ILE A 124 -27.28 2.74 7.35
CA ILE A 124 -26.06 2.80 6.55
C ILE A 124 -24.91 2.13 7.31
N LEU A 125 -24.25 1.19 6.65
CA LEU A 125 -23.05 0.53 7.16
C LEU A 125 -21.82 1.02 6.43
N VAL A 126 -20.78 1.35 7.18
CA VAL A 126 -19.42 1.55 6.67
C VAL A 126 -18.53 0.46 7.26
N SER A 127 -17.93 -0.39 6.45
CA SER A 127 -17.30 -1.60 6.97
C SER A 127 -15.99 -1.98 6.25
N THR A 128 -15.11 -2.66 6.98
CA THR A 128 -14.07 -3.46 6.34
C THR A 128 -14.65 -4.80 5.86
N PRO A 129 -14.18 -5.35 4.71
CA PRO A 129 -14.75 -6.58 4.15
C PRO A 129 -14.76 -7.77 5.13
N GLY A 130 -13.64 -7.97 5.86
CA GLY A 130 -13.52 -9.07 6.82
C GLY A 130 -14.50 -8.96 7.99
N ARG A 131 -14.72 -7.74 8.51
CA ARG A 131 -15.65 -7.51 9.64
C ARG A 131 -17.10 -7.66 9.24
N PHE A 132 -17.44 -7.19 8.05
CA PHE A 132 -18.78 -7.42 7.50
C PHE A 132 -19.10 -8.91 7.41
N LEU A 133 -18.21 -9.72 6.81
CA LEU A 133 -18.39 -11.17 6.71
C LEU A 133 -18.45 -11.87 8.06
N GLU A 134 -17.64 -11.44 9.03
CA GLU A 134 -17.68 -12.00 10.39
C GLU A 134 -19.06 -11.81 11.03
N LEU A 135 -19.60 -10.59 10.99
CA LEU A 135 -20.90 -10.27 11.58
C LEU A 135 -22.07 -10.85 10.77
N TYR A 136 -21.93 -10.93 9.43
CA TYR A 136 -22.89 -11.60 8.59
C TYR A 136 -23.00 -13.10 8.91
N ARG A 137 -21.87 -13.81 9.12
CA ARG A 137 -21.86 -15.22 9.53
C ARG A 137 -22.43 -15.45 10.92
N LYS A 138 -22.44 -14.45 11.78
CA LYS A 138 -23.10 -14.45 13.09
C LYS A 138 -24.58 -14.05 13.01
N GLU A 139 -25.11 -13.91 11.81
CA GLU A 139 -26.50 -13.50 11.55
C GLU A 139 -26.88 -12.12 12.12
N ALA A 140 -25.87 -11.32 12.49
CA ALA A 140 -26.09 -9.98 13.03
C ALA A 140 -26.37 -8.92 11.95
N ILE A 141 -26.12 -9.21 10.69
CA ILE A 141 -26.37 -8.31 9.55
C ILE A 141 -27.31 -8.99 8.54
N GLY A 142 -28.47 -8.39 8.32
CA GLY A 142 -29.34 -8.75 7.19
C GLY A 142 -29.00 -7.92 5.96
N THR A 143 -29.00 -8.55 4.78
CA THR A 143 -28.60 -7.89 3.51
C THR A 143 -29.75 -7.64 2.55
N LYS A 144 -30.97 -8.12 2.84
CA LYS A 144 -32.11 -8.13 1.90
C LYS A 144 -32.59 -6.74 1.48
N ASP A 145 -32.37 -5.71 2.30
CA ASP A 145 -32.80 -4.34 2.03
C ASP A 145 -31.69 -3.45 1.47
N LEU A 146 -30.49 -4.02 1.23
CA LEU A 146 -29.36 -3.29 0.65
C LEU A 146 -29.66 -2.87 -0.80
N LYS A 147 -29.68 -1.57 -1.02
CA LYS A 147 -29.94 -0.90 -2.31
C LYS A 147 -28.72 -0.19 -2.87
N TYR A 148 -27.73 0.12 -2.00
CA TYR A 148 -26.54 0.88 -2.37
C TYR A 148 -25.30 0.14 -1.87
N LEU A 149 -24.34 -0.08 -2.75
CA LEU A 149 -23.05 -0.70 -2.42
C LEU A 149 -21.93 0.11 -3.04
N ILE A 150 -21.06 0.62 -2.18
CA ILE A 150 -19.87 1.38 -2.58
C ILE A 150 -18.61 0.59 -2.19
N LEU A 151 -17.67 0.51 -3.11
CA LEU A 151 -16.29 0.11 -2.85
C LEU A 151 -15.39 1.33 -2.91
N ASP A 152 -14.81 1.75 -1.79
CA ASP A 152 -13.89 2.88 -1.75
C ASP A 152 -12.43 2.41 -1.58
N GLU A 153 -11.50 3.07 -2.24
CA GLU A 153 -10.10 2.65 -2.39
C GLU A 153 -9.98 1.19 -2.89
N ALA A 154 -10.66 0.90 -4.02
CA ALA A 154 -10.70 -0.45 -4.58
C ALA A 154 -9.29 -0.99 -4.94
N ASP A 155 -8.38 -0.14 -5.43
CA ASP A 155 -6.98 -0.47 -5.67
C ASP A 155 -6.30 -1.01 -4.40
N LYS A 156 -6.49 -0.34 -3.28
CA LYS A 156 -5.93 -0.77 -2.00
C LYS A 156 -6.55 -2.07 -1.49
N MET A 157 -7.85 -2.26 -1.72
CA MET A 157 -8.49 -3.54 -1.37
C MET A 157 -7.90 -4.70 -2.18
N MET A 158 -7.58 -4.48 -3.46
CA MET A 158 -6.92 -5.49 -4.29
C MET A 158 -5.50 -5.79 -3.81
N ASP A 159 -4.71 -4.77 -3.51
CA ASP A 159 -3.35 -4.92 -3.00
C ASP A 159 -3.28 -5.65 -1.66
N MET A 160 -4.28 -5.44 -0.81
CA MET A 160 -4.40 -6.12 0.49
C MET A 160 -4.99 -7.53 0.38
N GLY A 161 -5.36 -7.98 -0.82
CA GLY A 161 -5.87 -9.33 -1.06
C GLY A 161 -7.32 -9.55 -0.62
N PHE A 162 -8.14 -8.49 -0.55
CA PHE A 162 -9.55 -8.61 -0.15
C PHE A 162 -10.49 -9.12 -1.25
N MET A 163 -9.99 -9.40 -2.44
CA MET A 163 -10.84 -9.91 -3.55
C MET A 163 -11.71 -11.11 -3.17
N PRO A 164 -11.20 -12.15 -2.46
CA PRO A 164 -12.03 -13.28 -2.05
C PRO A 164 -13.17 -12.87 -1.11
N GLN A 165 -12.91 -11.93 -0.18
CA GLN A 165 -13.93 -11.43 0.74
C GLN A 165 -14.98 -10.58 0.01
N ILE A 166 -14.56 -9.74 -0.93
CA ILE A 166 -15.47 -8.92 -1.73
C ILE A 166 -16.41 -9.82 -2.53
N ARG A 167 -15.90 -10.84 -3.22
CA ARG A 167 -16.74 -11.80 -3.96
C ARG A 167 -17.75 -12.51 -3.05
N GLN A 168 -17.31 -12.98 -1.87
CA GLN A 168 -18.23 -13.56 -0.88
C GLN A 168 -19.33 -12.58 -0.45
N ILE A 169 -19.01 -11.29 -0.29
CA ILE A 169 -20.00 -10.27 0.05
C ILE A 169 -21.00 -10.09 -1.11
N LEU A 170 -20.51 -9.99 -2.35
CA LEU A 170 -21.34 -9.82 -3.54
C LEU A 170 -22.35 -10.96 -3.72
N GLU A 171 -21.97 -12.20 -3.39
CA GLU A 171 -22.86 -13.37 -3.40
C GLU A 171 -23.99 -13.29 -2.37
N LYS A 172 -23.82 -12.53 -1.27
CA LYS A 172 -24.77 -12.44 -0.15
C LYS A 172 -25.70 -11.23 -0.24
N ILE A 173 -25.41 -10.28 -1.13
CA ILE A 173 -26.21 -9.06 -1.31
C ILE A 173 -27.08 -9.21 -2.55
N PRO A 174 -28.38 -8.85 -2.47
CA PRO A 174 -29.27 -8.91 -3.61
C PRO A 174 -28.72 -8.13 -4.81
N TYR A 175 -28.66 -8.79 -5.96
CA TYR A 175 -28.15 -8.15 -7.19
C TYR A 175 -29.19 -7.22 -7.82
N LYS A 176 -30.46 -7.63 -7.80
CA LYS A 176 -31.55 -6.87 -8.44
C LYS A 176 -31.85 -5.57 -7.68
N LYS A 177 -31.93 -4.47 -8.40
CA LYS A 177 -32.29 -3.12 -7.89
C LYS A 177 -31.21 -2.52 -6.94
N ARG A 178 -29.99 -3.00 -7.01
CA ARG A 178 -28.85 -2.43 -6.28
C ARG A 178 -28.09 -1.48 -7.20
N GLN A 179 -27.82 -0.29 -6.71
CA GLN A 179 -26.93 0.66 -7.34
C GLN A 179 -25.52 0.50 -6.76
N ASN A 180 -24.53 0.50 -7.63
CA ASN A 180 -23.14 0.28 -7.24
C ASN A 180 -22.27 1.49 -7.56
N GLY A 181 -21.26 1.70 -6.73
CA GLY A 181 -20.20 2.67 -7.00
C GLY A 181 -18.84 2.08 -6.67
N LEU A 182 -17.88 2.21 -7.57
CA LEU A 182 -16.50 1.84 -7.35
C LEU A 182 -15.64 3.10 -7.44
N PHE A 183 -14.93 3.39 -6.36
CA PHE A 183 -14.03 4.54 -6.27
C PHE A 183 -12.61 4.08 -6.02
N SER A 184 -11.66 4.61 -6.79
CA SER A 184 -10.26 4.22 -6.74
C SER A 184 -9.36 5.42 -7.01
N ALA A 185 -8.13 5.39 -6.53
CA ALA A 185 -7.14 6.39 -6.87
C ALA A 185 -6.41 6.03 -8.18
N THR A 186 -6.23 4.74 -8.45
CA THR A 186 -5.58 4.18 -9.64
C THR A 186 -6.49 3.15 -10.31
N PHE A 187 -6.21 2.82 -11.57
CA PHE A 187 -7.03 1.89 -12.35
C PHE A 187 -6.17 0.78 -13.00
N PRO A 188 -5.47 -0.04 -12.18
CA PRO A 188 -4.74 -1.19 -12.68
C PRO A 188 -5.70 -2.30 -13.14
N GLU A 189 -5.20 -3.24 -13.94
CA GLU A 189 -5.96 -4.38 -14.49
C GLU A 189 -6.82 -5.12 -13.44
N LYS A 190 -6.32 -5.27 -12.22
CA LYS A 190 -7.10 -5.91 -11.12
C LYS A 190 -8.35 -5.13 -10.74
N VAL A 191 -8.30 -3.80 -10.76
CA VAL A 191 -9.45 -2.93 -10.48
C VAL A 191 -10.39 -2.91 -11.67
N GLU A 192 -9.86 -2.92 -12.88
CA GLU A 192 -10.63 -3.04 -14.12
C GLU A 192 -11.43 -4.35 -14.12
N ASN A 193 -10.81 -5.48 -13.86
CA ASN A 193 -11.47 -6.78 -13.74
C ASN A 193 -12.58 -6.77 -12.68
N LEU A 194 -12.31 -6.19 -11.49
CA LEU A 194 -13.33 -6.03 -10.46
C LEU A 194 -14.48 -5.14 -10.94
N SER A 195 -14.19 -4.06 -11.67
CA SER A 195 -15.24 -3.17 -12.17
C SER A 195 -16.20 -3.88 -13.12
N HIS A 196 -15.71 -4.76 -13.98
CA HIS A 196 -16.54 -5.59 -14.86
C HIS A 196 -17.38 -6.64 -14.12
N GLU A 197 -16.88 -7.18 -13.00
CA GLU A 197 -17.64 -8.14 -12.17
C GLU A 197 -18.70 -7.44 -11.30
N PHE A 198 -18.50 -6.17 -10.95
CA PHE A 198 -19.24 -5.48 -9.89
C PHE A 198 -20.23 -4.45 -10.41
N LEU A 199 -19.91 -3.71 -11.48
CA LEU A 199 -20.72 -2.60 -12.00
C LEU A 199 -21.55 -3.02 -13.21
N GLU A 200 -22.75 -2.44 -13.32
CA GLU A 200 -23.65 -2.66 -14.46
C GLU A 200 -23.73 -1.39 -15.32
N PHE A 201 -23.17 -1.43 -16.54
CA PHE A 201 -23.12 -0.28 -17.47
C PHE A 201 -22.64 1.03 -16.78
N PRO A 202 -21.49 1.05 -16.10
CA PRO A 202 -21.10 2.18 -15.30
C PRO A 202 -20.73 3.40 -16.13
N HIS A 203 -21.04 4.58 -15.59
CA HIS A 203 -20.43 5.81 -16.05
C HIS A 203 -19.01 5.94 -15.48
N LYS A 204 -17.98 5.85 -16.35
CA LYS A 204 -16.61 6.09 -15.95
C LYS A 204 -16.36 7.59 -15.81
N ILE A 205 -15.97 8.00 -14.62
CA ILE A 205 -15.55 9.35 -14.31
C ILE A 205 -14.07 9.31 -13.96
N GLU A 206 -13.27 9.92 -14.79
CA GLU A 206 -11.85 10.07 -14.53
C GLU A 206 -11.56 11.55 -14.29
N VAL A 207 -11.07 11.84 -13.10
CA VAL A 207 -10.61 13.17 -12.74
C VAL A 207 -9.11 13.11 -12.69
N THR A 208 -8.49 13.47 -13.81
CA THR A 208 -7.05 13.69 -13.86
C THR A 208 -6.76 14.93 -13.00
N PRO A 209 -5.83 14.88 -12.06
CA PRO A 209 -5.42 16.06 -11.33
C PRO A 209 -4.98 17.11 -12.35
N GLN A 210 -5.34 18.37 -12.13
CA GLN A 210 -4.81 19.51 -12.92
C GLN A 210 -3.28 19.61 -12.82
N ALA A 211 -2.71 18.97 -11.81
CA ALA A 211 -1.28 18.64 -11.69
C ALA A 211 -1.20 17.28 -10.96
N THR A 212 -0.31 16.37 -11.39
CA THR A 212 0.00 15.19 -10.58
C THR A 212 0.45 15.67 -9.20
N PRO A 213 0.15 14.96 -8.07
CA PRO A 213 0.74 15.32 -6.78
C PRO A 213 2.25 15.46 -6.86
N ALA A 214 2.87 14.69 -7.72
CA ALA A 214 4.29 14.79 -8.02
C ALA A 214 4.71 16.18 -8.57
N SER A 215 3.85 16.89 -9.30
CA SER A 215 4.16 18.23 -9.83
C SER A 215 3.95 19.38 -8.83
N GLN A 216 3.28 19.11 -7.70
CA GLN A 216 3.07 20.09 -6.62
C GLN A 216 4.02 19.87 -5.43
N VAL A 217 4.83 18.80 -5.48
CA VAL A 217 5.78 18.44 -4.44
C VAL A 217 7.19 18.57 -4.98
N THR A 218 8.02 19.35 -4.31
CA THR A 218 9.45 19.36 -4.59
C THR A 218 10.06 18.07 -4.09
N GLN A 219 10.68 17.30 -4.99
CA GLN A 219 11.18 15.97 -4.70
C GLN A 219 12.70 15.95 -4.73
N PHE A 220 13.31 15.47 -3.66
CA PHE A 220 14.73 15.25 -3.51
C PHE A 220 15.02 13.77 -3.36
N VAL A 221 16.02 13.26 -4.06
CA VAL A 221 16.45 11.87 -3.99
C VAL A 221 17.91 11.82 -3.64
N TYR A 222 18.23 11.12 -2.57
CA TYR A 222 19.61 10.99 -2.09
C TYR A 222 20.06 9.54 -2.10
N GLU A 223 21.25 9.28 -2.63
CA GLU A 223 21.89 7.98 -2.50
C GLU A 223 22.43 7.81 -1.07
N ALA A 224 22.00 6.74 -0.39
CA ALA A 224 22.45 6.38 0.94
C ALA A 224 22.88 4.91 0.95
N GLN A 225 24.14 4.62 1.26
CA GLN A 225 24.76 3.32 1.05
C GLN A 225 24.17 2.20 1.93
N ASN A 226 23.62 2.53 3.10
CA ASN A 226 23.10 1.58 4.08
C ASN A 226 22.11 2.23 5.05
N VAL A 227 21.48 1.40 5.90
CA VAL A 227 20.50 1.85 6.90
C VAL A 227 21.08 2.87 7.88
N GLN A 228 22.33 2.70 8.33
CA GLN A 228 22.93 3.62 9.28
C GLN A 228 23.19 5.00 8.66
N THR A 229 23.61 5.06 7.40
CA THR A 229 23.75 6.32 6.65
C THR A 229 22.39 7.00 6.46
N LYS A 230 21.32 6.25 6.15
CA LYS A 230 19.94 6.79 6.11
C LYS A 230 19.51 7.38 7.46
N LEU A 231 19.86 6.74 8.58
CA LEU A 231 19.56 7.25 9.92
C LEU A 231 20.32 8.55 10.23
N ASN A 232 21.60 8.63 9.86
CA ASN A 232 22.41 9.85 10.00
C ASN A 232 21.81 11.00 9.16
N ALA A 233 21.36 10.71 7.94
CA ALA A 233 20.67 11.66 7.09
C ALA A 233 19.33 12.14 7.71
N LEU A 234 18.52 11.25 8.27
CA LEU A 234 17.30 11.64 8.99
C LEU A 234 17.61 12.60 10.15
N LYS A 235 18.65 12.30 10.95
CA LYS A 235 19.07 13.17 12.04
C LYS A 235 19.41 14.55 11.52
N TYR A 236 20.21 14.65 10.47
CA TYR A 236 20.62 15.91 9.86
C TYR A 236 19.43 16.75 9.40
N PHE A 237 18.53 16.16 8.60
CA PHE A 237 17.36 16.89 8.10
C PHE A 237 16.43 17.33 9.25
N LEU A 238 16.18 16.47 10.23
CA LEU A 238 15.29 16.79 11.36
C LEU A 238 15.88 17.79 12.36
N GLN A 239 17.15 18.09 12.30
CA GLN A 239 17.75 19.20 13.06
C GLN A 239 17.32 20.57 12.51
N ASN A 240 16.92 20.65 11.25
CA ASN A 240 16.41 21.88 10.64
C ASN A 240 14.98 22.14 11.12
N PRO A 241 14.70 23.34 11.71
CA PRO A 241 13.36 23.71 12.16
C PRO A 241 12.28 23.73 11.05
N HIS A 242 12.69 23.85 9.80
CA HIS A 242 11.77 23.82 8.64
C HIS A 242 10.96 22.49 8.55
N PHE A 243 11.53 21.40 9.09
CA PHE A 243 10.84 20.11 9.18
C PHE A 243 9.87 20.08 10.37
N GLU A 244 8.78 20.85 10.28
CA GLU A 244 7.81 21.04 11.38
C GLU A 244 6.95 19.79 11.63
N ARG A 245 6.37 19.21 10.58
CA ARG A 245 5.48 18.05 10.63
C ARG A 245 5.92 17.03 9.58
N VAL A 246 6.56 15.99 10.03
CA VAL A 246 7.25 15.03 9.16
C VAL A 246 6.60 13.66 9.24
N MET A 247 6.32 13.09 8.07
CA MET A 247 5.89 11.71 7.95
C MET A 247 7.01 10.87 7.32
N ILE A 248 7.44 9.81 8.01
CA ILE A 248 8.53 8.94 7.57
C ILE A 248 7.96 7.58 7.21
N PHE A 249 8.18 7.14 5.98
CA PHE A 249 7.74 5.85 5.47
C PHE A 249 8.87 4.84 5.45
N CYS A 250 8.66 3.70 6.10
CA CYS A 250 9.59 2.59 6.14
C CYS A 250 8.94 1.32 5.57
N ARG A 251 9.76 0.43 5.00
CA ARG A 251 9.31 -0.83 4.39
C ARG A 251 8.79 -1.84 5.41
N SER A 252 9.38 -1.89 6.60
CA SER A 252 9.05 -2.89 7.61
C SER A 252 8.87 -2.30 9.00
N LYS A 253 8.12 -3.02 9.85
CA LYS A 253 7.94 -2.67 11.27
C LYS A 253 9.25 -2.60 12.06
N ASP A 254 10.23 -3.42 11.68
CA ASP A 254 11.52 -3.49 12.37
C ASP A 254 12.34 -2.23 12.09
N ILE A 255 12.32 -1.75 10.84
CA ILE A 255 12.92 -0.46 10.45
C ILE A 255 12.17 0.70 11.12
N VAL A 256 10.82 0.68 11.20
CA VAL A 256 10.05 1.70 11.92
C VAL A 256 10.52 1.83 13.36
N ASN A 257 10.67 0.71 14.08
CA ASN A 257 11.13 0.71 15.48
C ASN A 257 12.60 1.17 15.59
N GLN A 258 13.45 0.81 14.63
CA GLN A 258 14.86 1.25 14.60
C GLN A 258 14.95 2.77 14.39
N VAL A 259 14.18 3.32 13.47
CA VAL A 259 14.09 4.78 13.19
C VAL A 259 13.57 5.51 14.42
N GLU A 260 12.47 5.05 15.05
CA GLU A 260 11.93 5.63 16.29
C GLU A 260 13.02 5.70 17.37
N LYS A 261 13.63 4.55 17.65
CA LYS A 261 14.68 4.45 18.67
C LYS A 261 15.84 5.39 18.39
N TYR A 262 16.35 5.42 17.16
CA TYR A 262 17.48 6.28 16.80
C TYR A 262 17.14 7.75 16.95
N LEU A 263 15.99 8.20 16.41
CA LEU A 263 15.58 9.59 16.45
C LEU A 263 15.25 10.07 17.86
N SER A 264 14.61 9.26 18.69
CA SER A 264 14.25 9.61 20.07
C SER A 264 15.48 9.77 20.98
N PHE A 265 16.59 9.11 20.64
CA PHE A 265 17.85 9.28 21.38
C PHE A 265 18.75 10.40 20.84
N THR A 266 18.49 10.90 19.61
CA THR A 266 19.45 11.78 18.95
C THR A 266 18.95 13.18 18.62
N VAL A 267 17.66 13.34 18.21
CA VAL A 267 17.19 14.60 17.64
C VAL A 267 15.74 14.96 17.96
N VAL A 268 14.85 13.97 18.15
CA VAL A 268 13.41 14.20 18.37
C VAL A 268 13.05 13.76 19.78
N PRO A 269 12.50 14.62 20.65
CA PRO A 269 12.00 14.20 21.96
C PRO A 269 10.98 13.05 21.86
N VAL A 270 11.00 12.12 22.82
CA VAL A 270 10.14 10.92 22.84
C VAL A 270 8.65 11.25 22.78
N ASP A 271 8.24 12.36 23.36
CA ASP A 271 6.86 12.88 23.33
C ASP A 271 6.46 13.44 21.97
N GLN A 272 7.43 13.82 21.13
CA GLN A 272 7.24 14.42 19.79
C GLN A 272 7.30 13.40 18.65
N ILE A 273 7.51 12.11 18.93
CA ILE A 273 7.58 11.05 17.92
C ILE A 273 6.58 9.93 18.24
N ARG A 274 5.91 9.41 17.24
CA ARG A 274 5.04 8.22 17.33
C ARG A 274 5.27 7.30 16.16
N VAL A 275 4.96 6.01 16.37
CA VAL A 275 5.07 4.99 15.34
C VAL A 275 3.75 4.27 15.10
N ILE A 276 3.49 3.95 13.84
CA ILE A 276 2.31 3.20 13.43
C ILE A 276 2.72 2.04 12.53
N HIS A 277 2.44 0.82 12.96
CA HIS A 277 2.61 -0.40 12.17
C HIS A 277 1.63 -1.49 12.65
N SER A 278 1.56 -2.61 11.92
CA SER A 278 0.58 -3.68 12.15
C SER A 278 0.57 -4.28 13.56
N ASN A 279 1.71 -4.27 14.26
CA ASN A 279 1.84 -4.85 15.61
C ASN A 279 1.43 -3.88 16.74
N LYS A 280 1.13 -2.60 16.45
CA LYS A 280 0.62 -1.66 17.46
C LYS A 280 -0.89 -1.86 17.64
N GLY A 281 -1.36 -1.83 18.87
CA GLY A 281 -2.77 -1.92 19.19
C GLY A 281 -3.60 -0.81 18.53
N GLN A 282 -4.86 -1.08 18.25
CA GLN A 282 -5.72 -0.15 17.50
C GLN A 282 -5.84 1.22 18.20
N ASN A 283 -6.06 1.23 19.50
CA ASN A 283 -6.17 2.48 20.26
C ASN A 283 -4.88 3.31 20.20
N THR A 284 -3.72 2.64 20.27
CA THR A 284 -2.41 3.31 20.10
C THR A 284 -2.28 3.98 18.74
N ARG A 285 -2.75 3.30 17.66
CA ARG A 285 -2.73 3.84 16.30
C ARG A 285 -3.66 5.04 16.16
N ILE A 286 -4.89 4.94 16.68
CA ILE A 286 -5.87 6.05 16.67
C ILE A 286 -5.31 7.25 17.43
N ASN A 287 -4.79 7.04 18.64
CA ASN A 287 -4.24 8.11 19.46
C ASN A 287 -3.02 8.78 18.80
N ALA A 288 -2.10 8.00 18.22
CA ALA A 288 -0.95 8.54 17.50
C ALA A 288 -1.39 9.40 16.29
N MET A 289 -2.40 8.94 15.57
CA MET A 289 -2.98 9.68 14.45
C MET A 289 -3.65 10.98 14.88
N GLN A 290 -4.43 10.93 15.95
CA GLN A 290 -5.07 12.10 16.51
C GLN A 290 -4.05 13.14 16.98
N GLN A 291 -3.06 12.71 17.77
CA GLN A 291 -1.96 13.56 18.21
C GLN A 291 -1.20 14.19 17.03
N PHE A 292 -0.97 13.43 15.95
CA PHE A 292 -0.33 13.95 14.77
C PHE A 292 -1.24 14.94 14.00
N ARG A 293 -2.55 14.69 13.93
CA ARG A 293 -3.53 15.60 13.31
C ARG A 293 -3.62 16.93 14.07
N GLU A 294 -3.63 16.87 15.39
CA GLU A 294 -3.69 18.03 16.28
C GLU A 294 -2.37 18.82 16.34
N GLY A 295 -1.27 18.26 15.83
CA GLY A 295 0.05 18.89 15.85
C GLY A 295 0.79 18.74 17.18
N SER A 296 0.29 17.91 18.11
CA SER A 296 0.96 17.61 19.38
C SER A 296 2.18 16.72 19.25
N ILE A 297 2.40 16.06 18.10
CA ILE A 297 3.65 15.37 17.76
C ILE A 297 4.19 15.89 16.42
N ARG A 298 5.52 15.94 16.33
CA ARG A 298 6.26 16.45 15.17
C ARG A 298 6.51 15.37 14.12
N VAL A 299 6.85 14.14 14.54
CA VAL A 299 7.30 13.07 13.66
C VAL A 299 6.41 11.84 13.79
N LEU A 300 5.91 11.36 12.65
CA LEU A 300 5.16 10.10 12.55
C LEU A 300 5.92 9.12 11.68
N VAL A 301 6.37 8.00 12.24
CA VAL A 301 7.05 6.93 11.49
C VAL A 301 6.07 5.80 11.22
N THR A 302 5.95 5.36 9.97
CA THR A 302 4.91 4.41 9.59
C THR A 302 5.35 3.44 8.48
N THR A 303 4.58 2.36 8.32
CA THR A 303 4.62 1.52 7.12
C THR A 303 3.45 1.86 6.20
N ASP A 304 3.54 1.55 4.89
CA ASP A 304 2.48 1.81 3.91
C ASP A 304 1.13 1.26 4.34
N VAL A 305 1.08 -0.01 4.76
CA VAL A 305 -0.16 -0.67 5.18
C VAL A 305 -0.83 0.06 6.35
N ALA A 306 -0.03 0.61 7.24
CA ALA A 306 -0.56 1.27 8.45
C ALA A 306 -0.99 2.72 8.21
N SER A 307 -0.49 3.36 7.15
CA SER A 307 -0.80 4.75 6.78
C SER A 307 -1.91 4.88 5.72
N ARG A 308 -2.30 3.76 5.11
CA ARG A 308 -3.37 3.74 4.09
C ARG A 308 -4.70 4.14 4.70
N GLY A 309 -5.49 4.89 3.93
CA GLY A 309 -6.82 5.35 4.36
C GLY A 309 -6.82 6.42 5.44
N ILE A 310 -5.67 7.03 5.74
CA ILE A 310 -5.56 8.08 6.74
C ILE A 310 -5.50 9.44 6.03
N ASP A 311 -6.50 10.28 6.30
CA ASP A 311 -6.44 11.68 5.91
C ASP A 311 -5.69 12.48 6.98
N ILE A 312 -4.46 12.86 6.64
CA ILE A 312 -3.63 13.72 7.47
C ILE A 312 -3.56 15.08 6.78
N PRO A 313 -4.20 16.10 7.33
CA PRO A 313 -4.07 17.44 6.79
C PRO A 313 -2.67 18.01 7.11
N LYS A 314 -2.05 18.63 6.11
CA LYS A 314 -0.86 19.48 6.26
C LYS A 314 0.36 18.83 6.89
N VAL A 315 0.99 17.90 6.14
CA VAL A 315 2.36 17.45 6.43
C VAL A 315 3.33 18.41 5.71
N SER A 316 4.32 18.96 6.43
CA SER A 316 5.34 19.82 5.81
C SER A 316 6.25 19.00 4.90
N HIS A 317 6.68 17.83 5.38
CA HIS A 317 7.63 16.97 4.68
C HIS A 317 7.22 15.52 4.72
N VAL A 318 7.47 14.82 3.62
CA VAL A 318 7.42 13.36 3.52
C VAL A 318 8.84 12.83 3.34
N ILE A 319 9.25 11.88 4.15
CA ILE A 319 10.53 11.20 3.98
C ILE A 319 10.28 9.73 3.69
N ASN A 320 10.67 9.28 2.50
CA ASN A 320 10.72 7.88 2.14
C ASN A 320 12.05 7.31 2.59
N PHE A 321 12.08 6.71 3.78
CA PHE A 321 13.27 6.04 4.30
C PHE A 321 13.64 4.83 3.44
N ASP A 322 12.62 4.14 2.93
CA ASP A 322 12.75 3.06 1.95
C ASP A 322 11.83 3.32 0.76
N VAL A 323 12.30 2.95 -0.43
CA VAL A 323 11.51 2.96 -1.67
C VAL A 323 10.38 1.94 -1.57
N PRO A 324 9.12 2.28 -1.91
CA PRO A 324 8.02 1.34 -1.87
C PRO A 324 8.17 0.25 -2.94
N LEU A 325 7.72 -0.98 -2.62
CA LEU A 325 7.70 -2.10 -3.57
C LEU A 325 6.44 -2.12 -4.44
N ILE A 326 5.38 -1.47 -3.99
CA ILE A 326 4.20 -1.12 -4.79
C ILE A 326 4.44 0.32 -5.23
N TYR A 327 4.75 0.52 -6.50
CA TYR A 327 5.28 1.79 -6.96
C TYR A 327 4.27 2.93 -6.91
N GLU A 328 2.99 2.62 -7.07
CA GLU A 328 1.88 3.56 -6.90
C GLU A 328 1.79 4.13 -5.47
N ASP A 329 2.28 3.40 -4.46
CA ASP A 329 2.34 3.90 -3.10
C ASP A 329 3.24 5.13 -2.96
N TYR A 330 4.23 5.30 -3.84
CA TYR A 330 5.06 6.50 -3.86
C TYR A 330 4.24 7.77 -4.03
N VAL A 331 3.35 7.78 -5.02
CA VAL A 331 2.44 8.91 -5.28
C VAL A 331 1.52 9.16 -4.07
N HIS A 332 1.03 8.08 -3.44
CA HIS A 332 0.21 8.16 -2.23
C HIS A 332 0.96 8.68 -1.01
N ARG A 333 2.26 8.35 -0.89
CA ARG A 333 3.13 8.85 0.20
C ARG A 333 3.39 10.35 0.02
N ILE A 334 3.92 10.77 -1.14
CA ILE A 334 4.23 12.19 -1.38
C ILE A 334 2.98 13.06 -1.40
N GLY A 335 1.82 12.52 -1.83
CA GLY A 335 0.54 13.19 -1.76
C GLY A 335 0.02 13.45 -0.33
N ARG A 336 0.79 13.12 0.72
CA ARG A 336 0.53 13.58 2.11
C ARG A 336 1.01 15.01 2.34
N THR A 337 1.86 15.55 1.48
CA THR A 337 2.26 16.96 1.45
C THR A 337 1.76 17.66 0.17
N GLY A 338 2.02 18.93 -0.03
CA GLY A 338 1.68 19.65 -1.26
C GLY A 338 0.17 19.86 -1.52
N ARG A 339 -0.69 19.90 -0.47
CA ARG A 339 -2.13 20.12 -0.62
C ARG A 339 -2.50 21.60 -0.44
N ALA A 340 -3.58 22.03 -1.11
CA ALA A 340 -4.22 23.34 -0.94
C ALA A 340 -3.31 24.56 -1.18
N LYS A 341 -2.57 24.58 -2.32
CA LYS A 341 -1.72 25.70 -2.76
C LYS A 341 -0.42 25.91 -1.94
N GLN A 342 -0.04 24.99 -1.05
CA GLN A 342 1.27 25.00 -0.41
C GLN A 342 2.19 24.01 -1.10
N VAL A 343 3.40 24.43 -1.44
CA VAL A 343 4.45 23.57 -2.00
C VAL A 343 4.88 22.61 -0.89
N GLY A 344 4.75 21.30 -1.12
CA GLY A 344 5.23 20.29 -0.21
C GLY A 344 6.64 19.84 -0.59
N GLU A 345 7.35 19.24 0.35
CA GLU A 345 8.67 18.67 0.09
C GLU A 345 8.70 17.18 0.41
N SER A 346 9.39 16.43 -0.44
CA SER A 346 9.59 15.00 -0.27
C SER A 346 11.07 14.64 -0.43
N ILE A 347 11.58 13.88 0.53
CA ILE A 347 12.94 13.32 0.49
C ILE A 347 12.84 11.81 0.36
N THR A 348 13.60 11.23 -0.56
CA THR A 348 13.67 9.78 -0.75
C THR A 348 15.12 9.32 -0.64
N PHE A 349 15.39 8.36 0.24
CA PHE A 349 16.69 7.70 0.30
C PHE A 349 16.67 6.43 -0.52
N ILE A 350 17.70 6.25 -1.34
CA ILE A 350 17.87 5.05 -2.17
C ILE A 350 19.20 4.36 -1.87
N THR A 351 19.16 3.03 -1.78
CA THR A 351 20.35 2.18 -1.73
C THR A 351 20.58 1.57 -3.11
N LEU A 352 21.72 0.94 -3.31
CA LEU A 352 22.03 0.17 -4.53
C LEU A 352 20.92 -0.82 -4.91
N ALA A 353 20.33 -1.50 -3.91
CA ALA A 353 19.23 -2.45 -4.13
C ALA A 353 17.90 -1.80 -4.50
N GLU A 354 17.74 -0.52 -4.22
CA GLU A 354 16.49 0.23 -4.46
C GLU A 354 16.51 1.03 -5.77
N THR A 355 17.67 1.17 -6.41
CA THR A 355 17.82 1.92 -7.67
C THR A 355 16.88 1.42 -8.77
N TYR A 356 16.73 0.11 -8.93
CA TYR A 356 15.80 -0.48 -9.88
C TYR A 356 14.33 -0.06 -9.60
N HIS A 357 13.91 -0.16 -8.34
CA HIS A 357 12.56 0.21 -7.92
C HIS A 357 12.32 1.71 -8.10
N TRP A 358 13.36 2.53 -7.88
CA TRP A 358 13.29 3.96 -8.12
C TRP A 358 13.03 4.29 -9.60
N HIS A 359 13.74 3.66 -10.52
CA HIS A 359 13.50 3.86 -11.95
C HIS A 359 12.08 3.47 -12.38
N LYS A 360 11.49 2.43 -11.77
CA LYS A 360 10.09 2.08 -12.01
C LYS A 360 9.11 3.14 -11.48
N ILE A 361 9.45 3.80 -10.40
CA ILE A 361 8.66 4.93 -9.87
C ILE A 361 8.76 6.13 -10.83
N GLU A 362 9.94 6.47 -11.35
CA GLU A 362 10.13 7.52 -12.36
C GLU A 362 9.27 7.29 -13.61
N GLU A 363 9.13 6.03 -14.05
CA GLU A 363 8.23 5.67 -15.16
C GLU A 363 6.76 6.00 -14.84
N ILE A 364 6.30 5.72 -13.59
CA ILE A 364 4.92 5.97 -13.15
C ILE A 364 4.64 7.46 -12.99
N ILE A 365 5.56 8.21 -12.37
CA ILE A 365 5.39 9.65 -12.18
C ILE A 365 5.69 10.46 -13.44
N GLN A 366 6.20 9.81 -14.50
CA GLN A 366 6.61 10.41 -15.78
C GLN A 366 7.59 11.58 -15.61
N GLN A 367 8.45 11.48 -14.61
CA GLN A 367 9.42 12.50 -14.25
C GLN A 367 10.73 11.83 -13.83
N LYS A 368 11.85 12.27 -14.41
CA LYS A 368 13.19 11.92 -13.92
C LYS A 368 13.61 12.91 -12.84
N ILE A 369 14.08 12.37 -11.73
CA ILE A 369 14.57 13.17 -10.61
C ILE A 369 16.05 12.86 -10.43
N GLU A 370 16.86 13.91 -10.41
CA GLU A 370 18.29 13.75 -10.22
C GLU A 370 18.61 13.16 -8.86
N ILE A 371 19.42 12.10 -8.86
CA ILE A 371 19.92 11.49 -7.63
C ILE A 371 21.10 12.31 -7.13
N THR A 372 20.92 12.94 -5.99
CA THR A 372 21.88 13.83 -5.39
C THR A 372 22.73 13.09 -4.34
N VAL A 373 23.98 13.47 -4.20
CA VAL A 373 24.83 13.01 -3.11
C VAL A 373 24.38 13.65 -1.80
N LEU A 374 24.48 12.90 -0.70
CA LEU A 374 24.18 13.46 0.62
C LEU A 374 25.12 14.64 0.94
N PRO A 375 24.64 15.66 1.66
CA PRO A 375 25.48 16.74 2.20
C PRO A 375 26.71 16.22 2.94
N ASP A 376 27.85 16.90 2.81
CA ASP A 376 29.14 16.46 3.37
C ASP A 376 29.12 16.36 4.91
N GLU A 377 28.22 17.09 5.57
CA GLU A 377 28.03 17.04 7.02
C GLU A 377 27.40 15.72 7.51
N ILE A 378 26.84 14.92 6.59
CA ILE A 378 26.22 13.65 6.92
C ILE A 378 27.28 12.56 6.93
N LYS A 379 27.49 11.97 8.09
CA LYS A 379 28.41 10.85 8.23
C LYS A 379 27.93 9.65 7.42
N VAL A 380 28.68 9.30 6.38
CA VAL A 380 28.48 8.06 5.61
C VAL A 380 29.21 6.92 6.32
N GLU A 381 28.48 5.86 6.62
CA GLU A 381 29.00 4.68 7.31
C GLU A 381 29.33 3.56 6.33
N GLU A 382 30.32 2.73 6.64
CA GLU A 382 30.58 1.52 5.86
C GLU A 382 29.40 0.54 5.95
N THR A 383 29.05 -0.02 4.81
CA THR A 383 27.94 -0.99 4.76
C THR A 383 28.35 -2.30 5.42
N PRO A 384 27.63 -2.75 6.47
CA PRO A 384 27.91 -4.03 7.10
C PRO A 384 27.85 -5.18 6.08
N PHE A 385 28.75 -6.16 6.22
CA PHE A 385 28.88 -7.27 5.28
C PHE A 385 27.54 -8.00 5.01
N LEU A 386 26.76 -8.27 6.05
CA LEU A 386 25.47 -8.97 5.89
C LEU A 386 24.46 -8.12 5.12
N GLU A 387 24.35 -6.83 5.44
CA GLU A 387 23.48 -5.89 4.74
C GLU A 387 23.87 -5.77 3.26
N HIS A 388 25.16 -5.66 2.97
CA HIS A 388 25.67 -5.64 1.60
C HIS A 388 25.31 -6.93 0.82
N GLN A 389 25.41 -8.11 1.47
CA GLN A 389 25.02 -9.38 0.84
C GLN A 389 23.52 -9.48 0.57
N ASP A 390 22.69 -8.93 1.43
CA ASP A 390 21.23 -8.88 1.23
C ASP A 390 20.84 -7.92 0.09
N MET A 391 21.54 -6.78 -0.02
CA MET A 391 21.40 -5.87 -1.17
C MET A 391 21.77 -6.54 -2.49
N LEU A 392 22.94 -7.22 -2.53
CA LEU A 392 23.38 -7.94 -3.73
C LEU A 392 22.41 -9.06 -4.13
N ARG A 393 21.82 -9.76 -3.14
CA ARG A 393 20.78 -10.77 -3.41
C ARG A 393 19.54 -10.13 -4.05
N SER A 394 19.09 -8.99 -3.55
CA SER A 394 17.97 -8.25 -4.15
C SER A 394 18.26 -7.87 -5.59
N VAL A 395 19.48 -7.37 -5.87
CA VAL A 395 19.92 -7.04 -7.24
C VAL A 395 19.93 -8.29 -8.15
N ASP A 396 20.41 -9.43 -7.65
CA ASP A 396 20.41 -10.69 -8.42
C ASP A 396 18.97 -11.16 -8.74
N GLU A 397 18.05 -11.05 -7.78
CA GLU A 397 16.65 -11.41 -7.97
C GLU A 397 15.95 -10.47 -8.97
N GLN A 398 16.27 -9.18 -8.95
CA GLN A 398 15.75 -8.22 -9.91
C GLN A 398 16.25 -8.54 -11.32
N ARG A 399 17.55 -8.76 -11.51
CA ARG A 399 18.13 -9.11 -12.81
C ARG A 399 17.57 -10.40 -13.38
N LYS A 400 17.30 -11.40 -12.54
CA LYS A 400 16.64 -12.65 -12.98
C LYS A 400 15.20 -12.45 -13.45
N ARG A 401 14.51 -11.43 -12.95
CA ARG A 401 13.17 -11.08 -13.43
C ARG A 401 13.21 -10.36 -14.78
N GLU A 402 14.24 -9.51 -15.00
CA GLU A 402 14.42 -8.79 -16.24
C GLU A 402 14.99 -9.68 -17.36
N ASP A 403 15.91 -10.56 -17.00
CA ASP A 403 16.58 -11.49 -17.90
C ASP A 403 16.54 -12.91 -17.30
N PRO A 404 15.58 -13.76 -17.74
CA PRO A 404 15.48 -15.15 -17.28
C PRO A 404 16.73 -15.98 -17.55
N ASP A 405 17.57 -15.61 -18.54
CA ASP A 405 18.81 -16.28 -18.88
C ASP A 405 20.00 -15.81 -18.01
N PHE A 406 19.81 -14.82 -17.15
CA PHE A 406 20.84 -14.34 -16.23
C PHE A 406 21.28 -15.44 -15.27
N LYS A 407 22.50 -15.95 -15.44
CA LYS A 407 23.11 -17.02 -14.62
C LYS A 407 24.10 -16.47 -13.58
N GLY A 408 24.31 -15.17 -13.56
CA GLY A 408 25.22 -14.53 -12.61
C GLY A 408 24.66 -14.51 -11.18
N ALA A 409 25.55 -14.32 -10.22
CA ALA A 409 25.23 -13.98 -8.84
C ALA A 409 26.27 -12.99 -8.31
N PHE A 410 25.81 -11.88 -7.76
CA PHE A 410 26.67 -10.88 -7.11
C PHE A 410 26.84 -11.20 -5.62
N HIS A 411 25.86 -11.89 -5.02
CA HIS A 411 25.93 -12.29 -3.62
C HIS A 411 26.72 -13.58 -3.42
N ASP A 412 27.36 -13.71 -2.26
CA ASP A 412 28.07 -14.92 -1.84
C ASP A 412 27.08 -16.07 -1.52
N LYS A 413 27.53 -17.33 -1.67
CA LYS A 413 26.75 -18.50 -1.28
C LYS A 413 26.46 -18.48 0.23
N LYS A 414 25.27 -18.95 0.65
CA LYS A 414 24.83 -18.96 2.06
C LYS A 414 25.87 -19.49 3.05
N TRP A 415 26.61 -20.55 2.68
CA TRP A 415 27.64 -21.12 3.55
C TRP A 415 28.86 -20.19 3.72
N VAL A 416 29.25 -19.43 2.68
CA VAL A 416 30.33 -18.43 2.71
C VAL A 416 29.93 -17.27 3.64
N ILE A 417 28.71 -16.78 3.49
CA ILE A 417 28.16 -15.72 4.33
C ILE A 417 28.19 -16.15 5.80
N LYS A 418 27.71 -17.39 6.10
CA LYS A 418 27.70 -17.92 7.46
C LYS A 418 29.11 -18.13 8.02
N ALA A 419 30.06 -18.57 7.20
CA ALA A 419 31.45 -18.74 7.62
C ALA A 419 32.13 -17.41 7.95
N ARG A 420 31.88 -16.36 7.16
CA ARG A 420 32.39 -15.00 7.41
C ARG A 420 31.75 -14.36 8.64
N ALA A 421 30.44 -14.45 8.79
CA ALA A 421 29.71 -13.91 9.94
C ALA A 421 30.17 -14.53 11.27
N ASN A 422 30.52 -15.84 11.25
CA ASN A 422 31.02 -16.56 12.43
C ASN A 422 32.55 -16.47 12.63
N GLY A 423 33.27 -15.67 11.84
CA GLY A 423 34.71 -15.51 11.95
C GLY A 423 35.51 -16.78 11.61
N ASN A 424 34.92 -17.77 10.96
CA ASN A 424 35.55 -19.07 10.67
C ASN A 424 36.48 -18.99 9.45
N LYS A 425 37.69 -18.47 9.67
CA LYS A 425 38.73 -18.35 8.64
C LYS A 425 39.16 -19.72 8.03
N ALA A 426 38.99 -20.81 8.76
CA ALA A 426 39.35 -22.15 8.28
C ALA A 426 38.42 -22.66 7.17
N ALA A 427 37.12 -22.40 7.28
CA ALA A 427 36.13 -22.75 6.26
C ALA A 427 36.33 -21.96 4.95
N LEU A 428 37.03 -20.84 4.99
CA LEU A 428 37.29 -19.96 3.83
C LEU A 428 38.58 -20.30 3.09
N LYS A 429 39.48 -21.11 3.68
CA LYS A 429 40.77 -21.51 3.07
C LYS A 429 40.66 -22.38 1.82
N GLY A 430 39.49 -22.96 1.52
CA GLY A 430 39.21 -23.77 0.31
C GLY A 430 38.63 -23.00 -0.87
N LEU A 431 38.40 -21.71 -0.73
CA LEU A 431 37.91 -20.86 -1.83
C LEU A 431 39.11 -20.46 -2.70
N GLY A 432 39.29 -21.16 -3.83
CA GLY A 432 40.29 -20.79 -4.84
C GLY A 432 40.13 -19.34 -5.28
N LYS A 433 41.19 -18.75 -5.80
CA LYS A 433 41.30 -17.34 -6.23
C LYS A 433 40.16 -16.81 -7.12
N ASN A 434 39.28 -17.67 -7.64
CA ASN A 434 38.14 -17.31 -8.48
C ASN A 434 36.85 -16.91 -7.73
N GLY A 435 36.80 -17.03 -6.41
CA GLY A 435 35.67 -16.58 -5.59
C GLY A 435 35.82 -15.17 -5.03
N LEU A 436 37.02 -14.60 -5.13
CA LEU A 436 37.35 -13.31 -4.53
C LEU A 436 37.52 -12.15 -5.54
N THR A 437 37.40 -12.38 -6.84
CA THR A 437 37.78 -11.40 -7.87
C THR A 437 36.61 -10.79 -8.66
N ARG A 438 35.37 -10.93 -8.21
CA ARG A 438 34.23 -10.28 -8.89
C ARG A 438 33.49 -9.21 -8.09
N SER A 439 33.96 -8.84 -6.93
CA SER A 439 33.36 -7.74 -6.14
C SER A 439 34.12 -6.41 -6.28
N GLY A 440 34.63 -6.09 -7.45
CA GLY A 440 35.43 -4.87 -7.60
C GLY A 440 35.55 -4.30 -8.99
N ALA A 441 34.54 -4.51 -9.84
CA ALA A 441 34.52 -3.85 -11.15
C ALA A 441 33.12 -3.37 -11.49
N VAL A 442 32.73 -2.26 -10.92
CA VAL A 442 31.75 -1.38 -11.53
C VAL A 442 32.44 -0.60 -12.64
N ALA A 443 32.00 -0.86 -13.83
CA ALA A 443 32.01 -0.06 -15.05
C ALA A 443 33.06 1.07 -15.19
N GLN A 444 34.07 0.82 -15.99
CA GLN A 444 34.58 1.85 -16.92
C GLN A 444 34.93 1.22 -18.27
N GLY A 445 34.26 1.70 -19.31
CA GLY A 445 34.84 1.89 -20.62
C GLY A 445 34.94 0.68 -21.55
N VAL A 446 33.96 0.60 -22.41
CA VAL A 446 34.09 0.11 -23.80
C VAL A 446 35.46 0.36 -24.37
N LYS A 447 36.19 -0.69 -24.81
CA LYS A 447 37.08 -0.64 -25.99
C LYS A 447 37.16 -1.99 -26.67
N THR A 448 36.94 -1.90 -27.96
CA THR A 448 36.94 -2.85 -29.05
C THR A 448 38.29 -3.54 -29.32
N ARG A 449 38.21 -4.86 -29.62
CA ARG A 449 38.93 -5.69 -30.62
C ARG A 449 40.47 -5.53 -30.80
N PRO A 450 41.23 -6.56 -31.34
CA PRO A 450 40.86 -7.44 -32.42
C PRO A 450 41.29 -8.92 -32.33
N LYS A 451 40.83 -9.69 -33.32
CA LYS A 451 41.17 -11.08 -33.67
C LYS A 451 42.65 -11.23 -34.11
N ALA A 452 43.25 -12.39 -33.81
CA ALA A 452 44.26 -12.96 -34.67
C ALA A 452 44.26 -14.50 -34.63
N ASN A 453 44.40 -15.08 -35.80
CA ASN A 453 44.41 -16.46 -36.25
C ASN A 453 45.61 -17.28 -35.74
N GLY A 454 45.47 -18.61 -35.77
CA GLY A 454 46.59 -19.49 -35.99
C GLY A 454 46.45 -20.99 -35.59
N LYS A 455 45.99 -21.82 -36.51
CA LYS A 455 46.39 -23.19 -36.91
C LYS A 455 46.68 -24.27 -35.83
N ALA A 456 45.89 -25.31 -35.78
CA ALA A 456 45.98 -26.66 -36.36
C ALA A 456 47.14 -27.55 -35.89
N ALA A 457 46.82 -28.74 -35.32
CA ALA A 457 47.35 -30.07 -35.67
C ALA A 457 46.72 -31.19 -34.82
N THR A 458 46.03 -32.02 -35.50
CA THR A 458 45.85 -33.47 -35.58
C THR A 458 46.64 -34.36 -34.61
N LYS A 459 45.96 -35.39 -34.02
CA LYS A 459 46.05 -36.84 -34.26
C LYS A 459 45.34 -37.69 -33.22
N SER A 460 44.43 -38.47 -33.68
CA SER A 460 44.26 -39.94 -33.69
C SER A 460 43.85 -40.61 -32.41
N GLY A 461 42.72 -41.36 -32.48
CA GLY A 461 42.21 -42.35 -31.54
C GLY A 461 42.99 -43.70 -31.56
N PRO A 462 42.51 -44.85 -31.13
CA PRO A 462 41.14 -45.35 -31.22
C PRO A 462 40.64 -46.30 -30.06
N LYS A 463 39.33 -46.66 -30.17
CA LYS A 463 38.64 -47.95 -29.85
C LYS A 463 38.41 -48.44 -28.41
N GLY A 464 37.16 -48.72 -28.15
CA GLY A 464 36.46 -49.45 -27.12
C GLY A 464 36.82 -50.97 -27.01
N PRO A 465 36.01 -51.87 -26.46
CA PRO A 465 34.54 -51.96 -26.49
C PRO A 465 33.83 -52.48 -25.22
N ASP A 466 32.51 -52.36 -25.24
CA ASP A 466 31.42 -53.27 -24.86
C ASP A 466 31.48 -54.18 -23.63
N ARG A 467 30.41 -54.21 -22.85
CA ARG A 467 29.46 -55.31 -22.61
C ARG A 467 28.59 -55.14 -21.36
N ASN A 468 27.32 -55.00 -21.66
CA ASN A 468 26.22 -55.89 -21.21
C ASN A 468 26.09 -56.25 -19.71
N ASN A 469 25.01 -55.92 -19.03
CA ASN A 469 23.87 -56.84 -18.91
C ASN A 469 22.76 -56.25 -17.98
N ARG A 470 21.56 -56.33 -18.47
CA ARG A 470 20.29 -56.40 -17.70
C ARG A 470 20.15 -57.85 -17.16
N PRO A 471 19.13 -58.24 -16.33
CA PRO A 471 17.78 -57.69 -16.08
C PRO A 471 17.29 -57.85 -14.61
N GLY A 472 16.26 -57.15 -14.20
CA GLY A 472 14.87 -57.58 -14.25
C GLY A 472 14.19 -57.92 -12.93
N LYS A 473 12.91 -57.55 -12.86
CA LYS A 473 11.74 -58.17 -12.18
C LYS A 473 11.18 -57.47 -10.91
N ASN A 474 10.05 -56.89 -11.15
CA ASN A 474 8.68 -57.31 -10.73
C ASN A 474 8.34 -57.14 -9.24
N SER A 475 7.40 -56.29 -8.99
CA SER A 475 5.93 -56.45 -8.91
C SER A 475 5.42 -56.77 -7.48
N LYS A 476 4.52 -56.00 -6.93
CA LYS A 476 3.14 -56.39 -6.70
C LYS A 476 2.36 -55.39 -5.83
N TYR A 477 1.24 -55.05 -6.36
CA TYR A 477 0.01 -54.56 -5.74
C TYR A 477 -0.31 -55.15 -4.35
N LYS A 478 -0.94 -54.37 -3.47
CA LYS A 478 -2.21 -54.74 -2.86
C LYS A 478 -2.94 -53.56 -2.19
N THR A 479 -4.12 -53.34 -2.70
CA THR A 479 -5.30 -52.69 -2.15
C THR A 479 -5.77 -53.32 -0.84
N ALA A 480 -6.32 -52.51 0.08
CA ALA A 480 -7.60 -52.77 0.76
C ALA A 480 -7.99 -51.68 1.76
N ALA A 481 -9.13 -51.07 1.54
CA ALA A 481 -10.02 -50.52 2.58
C ALA A 481 -11.07 -51.64 2.89
N PRO A 482 -12.11 -51.42 3.76
CA PRO A 482 -12.33 -50.49 4.86
C PRO A 482 -12.86 -51.21 6.16
N GLY A 483 -13.04 -50.49 7.24
CA GLY A 483 -13.63 -51.06 8.46
C GLY A 483 -14.20 -50.03 9.44
N ASN A 484 -15.46 -49.94 9.39
CA ASN A 484 -16.43 -49.26 10.24
C ASN A 484 -16.49 -49.85 11.70
N LYS A 485 -16.72 -49.01 12.72
CA LYS A 485 -17.63 -49.20 13.89
C LYS A 485 -17.30 -48.24 15.04
N LYS A 486 -18.22 -47.27 15.28
CA LYS A 486 -19.30 -47.21 16.29
C LYS A 486 -18.88 -47.22 17.79
N LYS A 487 -19.49 -46.24 18.49
CA LYS A 487 -19.84 -46.13 19.93
C LYS A 487 -18.73 -45.61 20.85
N ARG A 488 -18.93 -44.51 21.51
CA ARG A 488 -20.02 -44.04 22.42
C ARG A 488 -20.11 -42.52 22.39
#